data_ab6ddc3207658128ce509649350f94a0
#
_entry.id   ab6ddc3207658128ce509649350f94a0
#
_cell.length_a   1.000
_cell.length_b   1.000
_cell.length_c   1.000
_cell.angle_alpha   90.00
_cell.angle_beta   90.00
_cell.angle_gamma   90.00
#
_symmetry.space_group_name_H-M   'P 1'
#
loop_
_entity.id
_entity.type
_entity.pdbx_description
1 polymer ?
#
loop_
_entity_poly.entity_id
_entity_poly.type
_entity_poly.pdbx_seq_one_letter_code
_entity_poly.pdbx_strand_id
1 'polypeptide(L)'
;MKDDPVRTARLTGVLYLALALFGMFGFLIARGNLYVEGDAVATAANLADKESLARLGLAAEMGAAVAQVLVALWFYRLLRGVNAFAAGALALFGSFNAAAILVAAGFTAAAANMSTGDMTGLAGGQPGTALLMMELNGVLWGVGQLFFGLWLIPMGRLVATSGHMPRLLGHLLLAGGFVYLAIAFQTYLWPDAPTALIDGLVLVPTAGELWMIGYLLTRGLRRNALERGLVPA
;
A
#
# COMPACT_ATOMS: atom_id res chain seq x y z
N MET A 1 -10.92 -11.64 -27.72
CA MET A 1 -9.49 -11.74 -27.39
C MET A 1 -9.36 -12.74 -26.25
N LYS A 2 -8.76 -13.91 -26.48
CA LYS A 2 -8.46 -14.86 -25.38
C LYS A 2 -7.40 -14.19 -24.50
N ASP A 3 -7.75 -13.98 -23.23
CA ASP A 3 -6.84 -13.40 -22.26
C ASP A 3 -5.69 -14.39 -21.98
N ASP A 4 -4.47 -13.99 -22.25
CA ASP A 4 -3.29 -14.77 -21.87
C ASP A 4 -3.08 -14.63 -20.34
N PRO A 5 -3.28 -15.72 -19.56
CA PRO A 5 -3.15 -15.66 -18.10
C PRO A 5 -1.74 -15.29 -17.64
N VAL A 6 -0.71 -15.62 -18.43
CA VAL A 6 0.68 -15.28 -18.11
C VAL A 6 0.90 -13.77 -18.27
N ARG A 7 0.32 -13.18 -19.33
CA ARG A 7 0.37 -11.72 -19.54
C ARG A 7 -0.38 -10.99 -18.42
N THR A 8 -1.55 -11.50 -18.03
CA THR A 8 -2.32 -10.93 -16.90
C THR A 8 -1.51 -11.00 -15.61
N ALA A 9 -0.86 -12.12 -15.31
CA ALA A 9 -0.02 -12.27 -14.12
C ALA A 9 1.17 -11.29 -14.12
N ARG A 10 1.87 -11.16 -15.25
CA ARG A 10 2.99 -10.21 -15.37
C ARG A 10 2.54 -8.77 -15.20
N LEU A 11 1.40 -8.38 -15.81
CA LEU A 11 0.85 -7.04 -15.63
C LEU A 11 0.44 -6.79 -14.17
N THR A 12 -0.16 -7.78 -13.49
CA THR A 12 -0.40 -7.71 -12.04
C THR A 12 0.88 -7.45 -11.28
N GLY A 13 1.97 -8.14 -11.63
CA GLY A 13 3.30 -7.94 -11.03
C GLY A 13 3.87 -6.53 -11.26
N VAL A 14 3.71 -5.99 -12.47
CA VAL A 14 4.13 -4.59 -12.78
C VAL A 14 3.33 -3.58 -11.97
N LEU A 15 2.01 -3.75 -11.88
CA LEU A 15 1.16 -2.86 -11.09
C LEU A 15 1.49 -2.95 -9.59
N TYR A 16 1.80 -4.16 -9.08
CA TYR A 16 2.18 -4.34 -7.70
C TYR A 16 3.56 -3.74 -7.39
N LEU A 17 4.51 -3.85 -8.32
CA LEU A 17 5.79 -3.17 -8.21
C LEU A 17 5.63 -1.65 -8.23
N ALA A 18 4.78 -1.12 -9.10
CA ALA A 18 4.49 0.31 -9.16
C ALA A 18 3.90 0.81 -7.83
N LEU A 19 2.95 0.06 -7.23
CA LEU A 19 2.40 0.36 -5.91
C LEU A 19 3.51 0.43 -4.86
N ALA A 20 4.39 -0.58 -4.82
CA ALA A 20 5.49 -0.63 -3.85
C ALA A 20 6.47 0.55 -4.02
N LEU A 21 6.84 0.88 -5.26
CA LEU A 21 7.76 1.99 -5.54
C LEU A 21 7.15 3.36 -5.20
N PHE A 22 5.90 3.58 -5.58
CA PHE A 22 5.19 4.81 -5.26
C PHE A 22 4.98 4.97 -3.74
N GLY A 23 4.56 3.91 -3.06
CA GLY A 23 4.39 3.91 -1.60
C GLY A 23 5.70 4.17 -0.87
N MET A 24 6.78 3.50 -1.27
CA MET A 24 8.12 3.71 -0.71
C MET A 24 8.58 5.15 -0.92
N PHE A 25 8.45 5.71 -2.12
CA PHE A 25 8.88 7.07 -2.39
C PHE A 25 8.04 8.09 -1.62
N GLY A 26 6.71 8.00 -1.67
CA GLY A 26 5.82 8.97 -1.02
C GLY A 26 5.96 8.94 0.51
N PHE A 27 5.83 7.77 1.11
CA PHE A 27 5.78 7.63 2.56
C PHE A 27 7.18 7.60 3.20
N LEU A 28 8.15 6.81 2.69
CA LEU A 28 9.45 6.69 3.34
C LEU A 28 10.40 7.84 2.93
N ILE A 29 10.48 8.16 1.63
CA ILE A 29 11.47 9.14 1.16
C ILE A 29 10.93 10.56 1.30
N ALA A 30 9.81 10.89 0.67
CA ALA A 30 9.31 12.25 0.69
C ALA A 30 8.87 12.67 2.09
N ARG A 31 7.97 11.92 2.74
CA ARG A 31 7.54 12.22 4.10
C ARG A 31 8.70 12.26 5.09
N GLY A 32 9.62 11.29 5.05
CA GLY A 32 10.77 11.23 5.95
C GLY A 32 11.74 12.42 5.84
N ASN A 33 11.71 13.15 4.72
CA ASN A 33 12.52 14.38 4.53
C ASN A 33 11.74 15.68 4.77
N LEU A 34 10.41 15.63 4.81
CA LEU A 34 9.53 16.79 4.96
C LEU A 34 9.02 16.96 6.38
N TYR A 35 8.65 15.86 7.01
CA TYR A 35 8.04 15.84 8.33
C TYR A 35 9.10 15.69 9.44
N VAL A 36 8.99 16.55 10.47
CA VAL A 36 9.78 16.46 11.69
C VAL A 36 8.82 16.35 12.87
N GLU A 37 8.89 15.23 13.57
CA GLU A 37 7.99 14.91 14.67
C GLU A 37 8.05 15.98 15.77
N GLY A 38 6.87 16.52 16.14
CA GLY A 38 6.73 17.54 17.18
C GLY A 38 7.28 18.92 16.83
N ASP A 39 7.91 19.11 15.65
CA ASP A 39 8.48 20.41 15.25
C ASP A 39 7.71 21.00 14.07
N ALA A 40 6.77 21.91 14.41
CA ALA A 40 5.94 22.59 13.44
C ALA A 40 6.72 23.55 12.54
N VAL A 41 7.74 24.23 13.10
CA VAL A 41 8.53 25.22 12.36
C VAL A 41 9.42 24.51 11.35
N ALA A 42 10.13 23.46 11.76
CA ALA A 42 10.98 22.68 10.87
C ALA A 42 10.15 21.96 9.79
N THR A 43 8.97 21.42 10.12
CA THR A 43 8.09 20.78 9.13
C THR A 43 7.61 21.79 8.09
N ALA A 44 7.13 22.97 8.50
CA ALA A 44 6.67 24.01 7.57
C ALA A 44 7.82 24.54 6.70
N ALA A 45 9.00 24.76 7.27
CA ALA A 45 10.19 25.17 6.54
C ALA A 45 10.61 24.11 5.50
N ASN A 46 10.67 22.83 5.88
CA ASN A 46 10.98 21.74 4.95
C ASN A 46 9.98 21.65 3.78
N LEU A 47 8.68 21.83 4.04
CA LEU A 47 7.64 21.81 3.00
C LEU A 47 7.81 22.98 2.02
N ALA A 48 8.16 24.18 2.50
CA ALA A 48 8.40 25.35 1.69
C ALA A 48 9.74 25.26 0.91
N ASP A 49 10.83 24.93 1.61
CA ASP A 49 12.17 24.91 1.01
C ASP A 49 12.36 23.73 0.04
N LYS A 50 11.66 22.61 0.28
CA LYS A 50 11.71 21.40 -0.54
C LYS A 50 10.41 21.19 -1.34
N GLU A 51 9.84 22.26 -1.86
CA GLU A 51 8.54 22.24 -2.57
C GLU A 51 8.49 21.17 -3.67
N SER A 52 9.54 21.01 -4.46
CA SER A 52 9.60 19.99 -5.50
C SER A 52 9.48 18.58 -4.93
N LEU A 53 10.10 18.31 -3.79
CA LEU A 53 9.99 17.00 -3.11
C LEU A 53 8.59 16.78 -2.56
N ALA A 54 7.96 17.82 -2.00
CA ALA A 54 6.59 17.77 -1.51
C ALA A 54 5.61 17.45 -2.65
N ARG A 55 5.74 18.10 -3.80
CA ARG A 55 4.94 17.84 -5.01
C ARG A 55 5.16 16.45 -5.58
N LEU A 56 6.41 15.97 -5.64
CA LEU A 56 6.74 14.61 -6.09
C LEU A 56 6.23 13.54 -5.10
N GLY A 57 6.33 13.80 -3.80
CA GLY A 57 5.77 12.94 -2.76
C GLY A 57 4.26 12.79 -2.89
N LEU A 58 3.55 13.91 -3.07
CA LEU A 58 2.11 13.92 -3.32
C LEU A 58 1.74 13.14 -4.60
N ALA A 59 2.47 13.38 -5.70
CA ALA A 59 2.25 12.65 -6.96
C ALA A 59 2.48 11.14 -6.78
N ALA A 60 3.46 10.75 -5.97
CA ALA A 60 3.71 9.34 -5.65
C ALA A 60 2.59 8.73 -4.79
N GLU A 61 2.06 9.43 -3.78
CA GLU A 61 0.91 8.96 -3.00
C GLU A 61 -0.34 8.78 -3.90
N MET A 62 -0.61 9.72 -4.80
CA MET A 62 -1.69 9.58 -5.80
C MET A 62 -1.43 8.40 -6.74
N GLY A 63 -0.19 8.23 -7.20
CA GLY A 63 0.24 7.09 -8.02
C GLY A 63 0.06 5.77 -7.28
N ALA A 64 0.37 5.71 -5.98
CA ALA A 64 0.14 4.55 -5.13
C ALA A 64 -1.36 4.21 -5.04
N ALA A 65 -2.23 5.19 -4.84
CA ALA A 65 -3.68 4.98 -4.79
C ALA A 65 -4.21 4.40 -6.13
N VAL A 66 -3.78 4.95 -7.26
CA VAL A 66 -4.15 4.43 -8.59
C VAL A 66 -3.62 3.01 -8.80
N ALA A 67 -2.34 2.78 -8.49
CA ALA A 67 -1.72 1.45 -8.62
C ALA A 67 -2.42 0.42 -7.72
N GLN A 68 -2.82 0.81 -6.50
CA GLN A 68 -3.54 -0.04 -5.56
C GLN A 68 -4.90 -0.52 -6.12
N VAL A 69 -5.70 0.38 -6.69
CA VAL A 69 -6.97 -0.01 -7.34
C VAL A 69 -6.71 -0.95 -8.51
N LEU A 70 -5.78 -0.57 -9.37
CA LEU A 70 -5.47 -1.37 -10.56
C LEU A 70 -4.96 -2.77 -10.19
N VAL A 71 -4.01 -2.88 -9.26
CA VAL A 71 -3.49 -4.18 -8.85
C VAL A 71 -4.57 -5.03 -8.18
N ALA A 72 -5.48 -4.43 -7.39
CA ALA A 72 -6.59 -5.12 -6.77
C ALA A 72 -7.56 -5.71 -7.81
N LEU A 73 -7.90 -4.95 -8.86
CA LEU A 73 -8.71 -5.40 -9.98
C LEU A 73 -8.04 -6.51 -10.79
N TRP A 74 -6.72 -6.40 -11.01
CA TRP A 74 -5.95 -7.43 -11.73
C TRP A 74 -5.80 -8.71 -10.93
N PHE A 75 -5.63 -8.65 -9.61
CA PHE A 75 -5.70 -9.83 -8.76
C PHE A 75 -7.08 -10.47 -8.75
N TYR A 76 -8.15 -9.67 -8.72
CA TYR A 76 -9.50 -10.20 -8.88
C TYR A 76 -9.63 -11.01 -10.17
N ARG A 77 -9.23 -10.41 -11.31
CA ARG A 77 -9.26 -11.07 -12.62
C ARG A 77 -8.44 -12.36 -12.64
N LEU A 78 -7.27 -12.35 -12.00
CA LEU A 78 -6.34 -13.47 -11.96
C LEU A 78 -6.85 -14.62 -11.09
N LEU A 79 -7.55 -14.33 -9.99
CA LEU A 79 -7.84 -15.29 -8.94
C LEU A 79 -9.35 -15.62 -8.76
N ARG A 80 -10.26 -14.91 -9.44
CA ARG A 80 -11.71 -15.16 -9.33
C ARG A 80 -12.13 -16.58 -9.70
N GLY A 81 -11.40 -17.25 -10.57
CA GLY A 81 -11.63 -18.65 -10.93
C GLY A 81 -11.32 -19.65 -9.82
N VAL A 82 -10.48 -19.25 -8.85
CA VAL A 82 -10.18 -20.08 -7.67
C VAL A 82 -11.29 -19.97 -6.64
N ASN A 83 -11.66 -18.74 -6.27
CA ASN A 83 -12.80 -18.44 -5.41
C ASN A 83 -13.23 -16.99 -5.64
N ALA A 84 -14.40 -16.80 -6.25
CA ALA A 84 -14.89 -15.50 -6.66
C ALA A 84 -15.17 -14.57 -5.46
N PHE A 85 -15.68 -15.11 -4.33
CA PHE A 85 -15.94 -14.32 -3.12
C PHE A 85 -14.65 -13.80 -2.50
N ALA A 86 -13.66 -14.68 -2.32
CA ALA A 86 -12.37 -14.27 -1.76
C ALA A 86 -11.62 -13.28 -2.67
N ALA A 87 -11.70 -13.46 -4.00
CA ALA A 87 -11.13 -12.51 -4.95
C ALA A 87 -11.86 -11.16 -4.93
N GLY A 88 -13.20 -11.17 -4.78
CA GLY A 88 -14.00 -9.97 -4.59
C GLY A 88 -13.66 -9.22 -3.29
N ALA A 89 -13.48 -9.95 -2.18
CA ALA A 89 -13.05 -9.39 -0.91
C ALA A 89 -11.66 -8.73 -1.03
N LEU A 90 -10.70 -9.39 -1.70
CA LEU A 90 -9.39 -8.83 -1.99
C LEU A 90 -9.51 -7.50 -2.76
N ALA A 91 -10.31 -7.47 -3.83
CA ALA A 91 -10.50 -6.27 -4.64
C ALA A 91 -11.16 -5.13 -3.83
N LEU A 92 -12.16 -5.47 -3.01
CA LEU A 92 -12.86 -4.50 -2.15
C LEU A 92 -11.91 -3.90 -1.12
N PHE A 93 -11.17 -4.72 -0.38
CA PHE A 93 -10.24 -4.24 0.64
C PHE A 93 -9.09 -3.44 0.03
N GLY A 94 -8.57 -3.86 -1.12
CA GLY A 94 -7.58 -3.07 -1.86
C GLY A 94 -8.12 -1.71 -2.32
N SER A 95 -9.41 -1.62 -2.69
CA SER A 95 -10.05 -0.35 -3.05
C SER A 95 -10.26 0.56 -1.84
N PHE A 96 -10.64 0.02 -0.67
CA PHE A 96 -10.69 0.80 0.57
C PHE A 96 -9.31 1.32 0.98
N ASN A 97 -8.28 0.49 0.81
CA ASN A 97 -6.91 0.92 1.05
C ASN A 97 -6.50 2.08 0.14
N ALA A 98 -6.82 2.00 -1.15
CA ALA A 98 -6.57 3.08 -2.10
C ALA A 98 -7.30 4.38 -1.70
N ALA A 99 -8.54 4.29 -1.21
CA ALA A 99 -9.27 5.44 -0.72
C ALA A 99 -8.60 6.06 0.51
N ALA A 100 -8.10 5.25 1.45
CA ALA A 100 -7.35 5.74 2.61
C ALA A 100 -6.06 6.46 2.19
N ILE A 101 -5.28 5.89 1.25
CA ILE A 101 -4.08 6.53 0.69
C ILE A 101 -4.43 7.86 0.02
N LEU A 102 -5.53 7.92 -0.75
CA LEU A 102 -5.95 9.15 -1.43
C LEU A 102 -6.35 10.25 -0.45
N VAL A 103 -7.04 9.90 0.64
CA VAL A 103 -7.38 10.86 1.70
C VAL A 103 -6.11 11.32 2.42
N ALA A 104 -5.17 10.43 2.70
CA ALA A 104 -3.86 10.77 3.28
C ALA A 104 -3.09 11.76 2.38
N ALA A 105 -3.08 11.52 1.06
CA ALA A 105 -2.48 12.42 0.08
C ALA A 105 -3.14 13.83 0.10
N GLY A 106 -4.45 13.90 0.36
CA GLY A 106 -5.15 15.18 0.54
C GLY A 106 -4.61 16.00 1.71
N PHE A 107 -4.22 15.37 2.82
CA PHE A 107 -3.58 16.07 3.94
C PHE A 107 -2.15 16.51 3.60
N THR A 108 -1.38 15.71 2.87
CA THR A 108 -0.06 16.13 2.35
C THR A 108 -0.20 17.35 1.44
N ALA A 109 -1.19 17.37 0.54
CA ALA A 109 -1.47 18.52 -0.32
C ALA A 109 -1.83 19.77 0.48
N ALA A 110 -2.69 19.63 1.49
CA ALA A 110 -3.07 20.74 2.37
C ALA A 110 -1.85 21.30 3.12
N ALA A 111 -1.00 20.43 3.69
CA ALA A 111 0.22 20.84 4.38
C ALA A 111 1.17 21.64 3.47
N ALA A 112 1.40 21.15 2.24
CA ALA A 112 2.25 21.82 1.26
C ALA A 112 1.69 23.20 0.88
N ASN A 113 0.40 23.30 0.52
CA ASN A 113 -0.24 24.55 0.14
C ASN A 113 -0.27 25.59 1.28
N MET A 114 -0.41 25.15 2.54
CA MET A 114 -0.31 26.03 3.70
C MET A 114 1.10 26.59 3.90
N SER A 115 2.13 25.79 3.61
CA SER A 115 3.53 26.19 3.80
C SER A 115 4.04 27.10 2.68
N THR A 116 3.47 27.03 1.46
CA THR A 116 3.81 27.92 0.33
C THR A 116 2.97 29.19 0.28
N GLY A 117 1.97 29.34 1.16
CA GLY A 117 1.11 30.52 1.21
C GLY A 117 -0.08 30.50 0.26
N ASP A 118 -0.32 29.41 -0.45
CA ASP A 118 -1.44 29.27 -1.40
C ASP A 118 -2.80 29.18 -0.72
N MET A 119 -2.85 28.90 0.60
CA MET A 119 -4.06 28.86 1.42
C MET A 119 -4.07 29.99 2.48
N THR A 120 -4.25 31.22 2.07
CA THR A 120 -4.11 32.41 2.93
C THR A 120 -5.35 32.82 3.72
N GLY A 121 -6.49 32.19 3.54
CA GLY A 121 -7.78 32.66 4.11
C GLY A 121 -8.22 32.01 5.44
N LEU A 122 -7.69 30.83 5.78
CA LEU A 122 -8.04 30.08 6.99
C LEU A 122 -6.78 29.85 7.79
N ALA A 123 -6.43 29.85 8.86
CA ALA A 123 -5.20 29.48 9.59
C ALA A 123 -3.93 29.25 8.69
N GLY A 124 -3.97 29.75 7.47
CA GLY A 124 -2.91 29.61 6.46
C GLY A 124 -1.65 30.34 6.90
N GLY A 125 -0.51 29.65 6.77
CA GLY A 125 0.78 30.19 7.19
C GLY A 125 1.16 29.89 8.64
N GLN A 126 0.30 29.23 9.42
CA GLN A 126 0.70 28.79 10.77
C GLN A 126 1.41 27.42 10.70
N PRO A 127 2.66 27.32 11.13
CA PRO A 127 3.42 26.05 11.12
C PRO A 127 2.69 24.90 11.80
N GLY A 128 1.95 25.16 12.89
CA GLY A 128 1.17 24.15 13.61
C GLY A 128 0.07 23.50 12.77
N THR A 129 -0.52 24.23 11.82
CA THR A 129 -1.56 23.67 10.94
C THR A 129 -0.94 22.73 9.89
N ALA A 130 0.21 23.10 9.32
CA ALA A 130 0.94 22.22 8.40
C ALA A 130 1.40 20.95 9.10
N LEU A 131 1.91 21.04 10.33
CA LEU A 131 2.25 19.88 11.16
C LEU A 131 1.03 19.00 11.38
N LEU A 132 -0.11 19.57 11.80
CA LEU A 132 -1.35 18.81 12.02
C LEU A 132 -1.77 18.03 10.77
N MET A 133 -1.67 18.63 9.58
CA MET A 133 -1.99 17.92 8.34
C MET A 133 -1.04 16.75 8.08
N MET A 134 0.25 16.92 8.33
CA MET A 134 1.24 15.84 8.21
C MET A 134 1.01 14.74 9.26
N GLU A 135 0.60 15.08 10.47
CA GLU A 135 0.19 14.10 11.49
C GLU A 135 -1.04 13.31 11.03
N LEU A 136 -2.07 13.98 10.53
CA LEU A 136 -3.27 13.32 10.00
C LEU A 136 -2.97 12.39 8.82
N ASN A 137 -2.03 12.78 7.94
CA ASN A 137 -1.52 11.87 6.91
C ASN A 137 -0.95 10.59 7.55
N GLY A 138 -0.07 10.72 8.56
CA GLY A 138 0.51 9.58 9.27
C GLY A 138 -0.52 8.69 9.97
N VAL A 139 -1.50 9.30 10.63
CA VAL A 139 -2.62 8.57 11.28
C VAL A 139 -3.40 7.76 10.24
N LEU A 140 -3.70 8.33 9.07
CA LEU A 140 -4.42 7.60 8.02
C LEU A 140 -3.60 6.43 7.45
N TRP A 141 -2.30 6.58 7.29
CA TRP A 141 -1.42 5.47 6.92
C TRP A 141 -1.42 4.38 7.99
N GLY A 142 -1.37 4.75 9.28
CA GLY A 142 -1.43 3.82 10.41
C GLY A 142 -2.75 3.05 10.49
N VAL A 143 -3.89 3.76 10.44
CA VAL A 143 -5.23 3.13 10.42
C VAL A 143 -5.45 2.35 9.14
N GLY A 144 -4.93 2.83 8.01
CA GLY A 144 -5.00 2.17 6.71
C GLY A 144 -4.32 0.80 6.68
N GLN A 145 -3.35 0.54 7.57
CA GLN A 145 -2.72 -0.78 7.71
C GLN A 145 -3.74 -1.91 7.96
N LEU A 146 -4.90 -1.58 8.54
CA LEU A 146 -6.01 -2.53 8.64
C LEU A 146 -6.37 -3.12 7.27
N PHE A 147 -6.47 -2.28 6.25
CA PHE A 147 -6.82 -2.73 4.90
C PHE A 147 -5.66 -3.41 4.17
N PHE A 148 -4.41 -3.10 4.49
CA PHE A 148 -3.26 -3.90 4.04
C PHE A 148 -3.33 -5.34 4.58
N GLY A 149 -3.68 -5.51 5.85
CA GLY A 149 -3.89 -6.83 6.43
C GLY A 149 -5.08 -7.56 5.79
N LEU A 150 -6.23 -6.90 5.72
CA LEU A 150 -7.45 -7.46 5.16
C LEU A 150 -7.33 -7.86 3.69
N TRP A 151 -6.52 -7.16 2.90
CA TRP A 151 -6.29 -7.51 1.49
C TRP A 151 -5.32 -8.70 1.33
N LEU A 152 -4.29 -8.80 2.19
CA LEU A 152 -3.31 -9.89 2.14
C LEU A 152 -3.92 -11.24 2.56
N ILE A 153 -4.87 -11.26 3.49
CA ILE A 153 -5.50 -12.50 3.97
C ILE A 153 -6.19 -13.28 2.84
N PRO A 154 -7.15 -12.72 2.10
CA PRO A 154 -7.75 -13.44 0.97
C PRO A 154 -6.74 -13.71 -0.14
N MET A 155 -5.76 -12.81 -0.39
CA MET A 155 -4.69 -13.04 -1.35
C MET A 155 -3.88 -14.28 -0.98
N GLY A 156 -3.41 -14.39 0.24
CA GLY A 156 -2.63 -15.53 0.73
C GLY A 156 -3.41 -16.84 0.63
N ARG A 157 -4.69 -16.85 1.02
CA ARG A 157 -5.56 -18.01 0.90
C ARG A 157 -5.74 -18.44 -0.57
N LEU A 158 -6.04 -17.50 -1.46
CA LEU A 158 -6.21 -17.76 -2.88
C LEU A 158 -4.93 -18.33 -3.50
N VAL A 159 -3.78 -17.75 -3.19
CA VAL A 159 -2.47 -18.23 -3.67
C VAL A 159 -2.19 -19.64 -3.18
N ALA A 160 -2.39 -19.94 -1.89
CA ALA A 160 -2.12 -21.25 -1.29
C ALA A 160 -3.00 -22.35 -1.88
N THR A 161 -4.26 -22.03 -2.26
CA THR A 161 -5.24 -23.00 -2.76
C THR A 161 -5.30 -23.09 -4.28
N SER A 162 -4.81 -22.09 -5.01
CA SER A 162 -4.92 -22.00 -6.47
C SER A 162 -4.16 -23.09 -7.25
N GLY A 163 -3.07 -23.62 -6.69
CA GLY A 163 -2.13 -24.46 -7.45
C GLY A 163 -1.30 -23.69 -8.49
N HIS A 164 -1.61 -22.39 -8.75
CA HIS A 164 -0.94 -21.57 -9.74
C HIS A 164 0.42 -21.04 -9.28
N MET A 165 0.61 -20.94 -7.97
CA MET A 165 1.78 -20.34 -7.31
C MET A 165 2.27 -21.26 -6.17
N PRO A 166 3.47 -21.03 -5.59
CA PRO A 166 3.96 -21.79 -4.45
C PRO A 166 3.03 -21.65 -3.24
N ARG A 167 2.67 -22.76 -2.60
CA ARG A 167 1.82 -22.74 -1.39
C ARG A 167 2.46 -21.95 -0.24
N LEU A 168 3.80 -22.05 -0.10
CA LEU A 168 4.55 -21.33 0.92
C LEU A 168 4.40 -19.81 0.76
N LEU A 169 4.39 -19.29 -0.47
CA LEU A 169 4.12 -17.89 -0.74
C LEU A 169 2.73 -17.49 -0.22
N GLY A 170 1.71 -18.32 -0.47
CA GLY A 170 0.36 -18.08 0.04
C GLY A 170 0.29 -18.04 1.57
N HIS A 171 0.99 -18.96 2.25
CA HIS A 171 1.04 -18.97 3.72
C HIS A 171 1.80 -17.77 4.29
N LEU A 172 2.88 -17.34 3.62
CA LEU A 172 3.64 -16.15 4.04
C LEU A 172 2.79 -14.87 3.90
N LEU A 173 2.05 -14.72 2.80
CA LEU A 173 1.12 -13.61 2.61
C LEU A 173 -0.01 -13.63 3.64
N LEU A 174 -0.55 -14.81 3.93
CA LEU A 174 -1.60 -14.97 4.95
C LEU A 174 -1.08 -14.56 6.34
N ALA A 175 0.10 -15.02 6.72
CA ALA A 175 0.77 -14.62 7.96
C ALA A 175 1.04 -13.11 7.99
N GLY A 176 1.53 -12.54 6.88
CA GLY A 176 1.76 -11.11 6.72
C GLY A 176 0.48 -10.30 6.89
N GLY A 177 -0.65 -10.78 6.40
CA GLY A 177 -1.95 -10.15 6.60
C GLY A 177 -2.34 -10.05 8.08
N PHE A 178 -2.16 -11.12 8.85
CA PHE A 178 -2.40 -11.10 10.30
C PHE A 178 -1.40 -10.20 11.04
N VAL A 179 -0.16 -10.14 10.58
CA VAL A 179 0.86 -9.23 11.15
C VAL A 179 0.45 -7.77 10.93
N TYR A 180 0.04 -7.38 9.73
CA TYR A 180 -0.46 -6.01 9.50
C TYR A 180 -1.65 -5.67 10.38
N LEU A 181 -2.62 -6.59 10.55
CA LEU A 181 -3.73 -6.39 11.48
C LEU A 181 -3.24 -6.21 12.91
N ALA A 182 -2.32 -7.06 13.36
CA ALA A 182 -1.77 -6.98 14.71
C ALA A 182 -1.06 -5.63 14.95
N ILE A 183 -0.27 -5.14 13.99
CA ILE A 183 0.42 -3.85 14.09
C ILE A 183 -0.59 -2.70 14.09
N ALA A 184 -1.64 -2.74 13.23
CA ALA A 184 -2.67 -1.71 13.20
C ALA A 184 -3.38 -1.55 14.56
N PHE A 185 -3.68 -2.66 15.24
CA PHE A 185 -4.26 -2.61 16.60
C PHE A 185 -3.22 -2.28 17.67
N GLN A 186 -2.00 -2.82 17.55
CA GLN A 186 -0.92 -2.57 18.51
C GLN A 186 -0.61 -1.08 18.63
N THR A 187 -0.59 -0.34 17.52
CA THR A 187 -0.32 1.12 17.50
C THR A 187 -1.20 1.88 18.50
N TYR A 188 -2.44 1.44 18.73
CA TYR A 188 -3.38 2.12 19.63
C TYR A 188 -3.58 1.41 20.97
N LEU A 189 -3.40 0.10 21.03
CA LEU A 189 -3.62 -0.67 22.26
C LEU A 189 -2.35 -0.84 23.10
N TRP A 190 -1.19 -0.76 22.46
CA TRP A 190 0.12 -0.87 23.12
C TRP A 190 1.15 0.05 22.45
N PRO A 191 0.99 1.40 22.61
CA PRO A 191 1.85 2.38 21.95
C PRO A 191 3.33 2.25 22.35
N ASP A 192 3.60 1.78 23.58
CA ASP A 192 4.95 1.60 24.12
C ASP A 192 5.60 0.25 23.73
N ALA A 193 5.08 -0.43 22.70
CA ALA A 193 5.69 -1.67 22.25
C ALA A 193 7.12 -1.45 21.76
N PRO A 194 8.06 -2.37 22.06
CA PRO A 194 9.44 -2.24 21.62
C PRO A 194 9.54 -2.10 20.09
N THR A 195 10.17 -1.04 19.61
CA THR A 195 10.32 -0.76 18.15
C THR A 195 10.94 -1.94 17.42
N ALA A 196 11.97 -2.58 18.01
CA ALA A 196 12.62 -3.75 17.42
C ALA A 196 11.66 -4.94 17.18
N LEU A 197 10.62 -5.08 18.01
CA LEU A 197 9.58 -6.09 17.81
C LEU A 197 8.75 -5.76 16.57
N ILE A 198 8.32 -4.50 16.45
CA ILE A 198 7.50 -4.05 15.32
C ILE A 198 8.29 -4.13 14.01
N ASP A 199 9.54 -3.66 14.01
CA ASP A 199 10.42 -3.74 12.84
C ASP A 199 10.64 -5.20 12.40
N GLY A 200 10.82 -6.11 13.35
CA GLY A 200 10.94 -7.54 13.06
C GLY A 200 9.66 -8.14 12.48
N LEU A 201 8.49 -7.75 13.00
CA LEU A 201 7.20 -8.22 12.51
C LEU A 201 6.92 -7.75 11.07
N VAL A 202 7.24 -6.50 10.74
CA VAL A 202 7.04 -5.92 9.39
C VAL A 202 7.82 -6.67 8.31
N LEU A 203 8.91 -7.35 8.64
CA LEU A 203 9.67 -8.16 7.67
C LEU A 203 8.84 -9.31 7.08
N VAL A 204 7.86 -9.85 7.82
CA VAL A 204 7.03 -10.97 7.35
C VAL A 204 6.17 -10.59 6.14
N PRO A 205 5.28 -9.57 6.22
CA PRO A 205 4.52 -9.12 5.06
C PRO A 205 5.43 -8.61 3.93
N THR A 206 6.48 -7.84 4.25
CA THR A 206 7.43 -7.32 3.27
C THR A 206 8.06 -8.42 2.43
N ALA A 207 8.55 -9.49 3.06
CA ALA A 207 9.12 -10.64 2.35
C ALA A 207 8.08 -11.34 1.47
N GLY A 208 6.84 -11.49 1.95
CA GLY A 208 5.74 -12.08 1.20
C GLY A 208 5.37 -11.27 -0.04
N GLU A 209 5.24 -9.95 0.10
CA GLU A 209 4.88 -9.04 -0.99
C GLU A 209 5.99 -8.93 -2.03
N LEU A 210 7.24 -8.79 -1.62
CA LEU A 210 8.38 -8.77 -2.53
C LEU A 210 8.52 -10.09 -3.29
N TRP A 211 8.32 -11.24 -2.61
CA TRP A 211 8.30 -12.52 -3.29
C TRP A 211 7.14 -12.63 -4.28
N MET A 212 5.94 -12.15 -3.93
CA MET A 212 4.80 -12.13 -4.85
C MET A 212 5.11 -11.30 -6.09
N ILE A 213 5.63 -10.09 -5.93
CA ILE A 213 6.04 -9.21 -7.03
C ILE A 213 7.05 -9.91 -7.93
N GLY A 214 8.14 -10.41 -7.35
CA GLY A 214 9.19 -11.11 -8.09
C GLY A 214 8.68 -12.36 -8.80
N TYR A 215 7.79 -13.15 -8.17
CA TYR A 215 7.20 -14.34 -8.77
C TYR A 215 6.31 -13.99 -9.97
N LEU A 216 5.42 -13.01 -9.84
CA LEU A 216 4.53 -12.59 -10.93
C LEU A 216 5.30 -12.04 -12.13
N LEU A 217 6.36 -11.27 -11.90
CA LEU A 217 7.17 -10.69 -12.96
C LEU A 217 7.99 -11.74 -13.71
N THR A 218 8.57 -12.71 -13.00
CA THR A 218 9.52 -13.68 -13.59
C THR A 218 8.84 -14.96 -14.05
N ARG A 219 8.05 -15.59 -13.19
CA ARG A 219 7.42 -16.90 -13.42
C ARG A 219 5.99 -16.81 -13.94
N GLY A 220 5.24 -15.77 -13.53
CA GLY A 220 3.81 -15.66 -13.82
C GLY A 220 3.01 -16.77 -13.12
N LEU A 221 2.36 -17.65 -13.89
CA LEU A 221 1.61 -18.79 -13.39
C LEU A 221 2.30 -20.11 -13.76
N ARG A 222 2.11 -21.17 -12.93
CA ARG A 222 2.62 -22.49 -13.23
C ARG A 222 1.91 -23.08 -14.45
N ARG A 223 2.66 -23.56 -15.46
CA ARG A 223 2.13 -24.16 -16.70
C ARG A 223 1.17 -25.32 -16.44
N ASN A 224 1.50 -26.18 -15.50
CA ASN A 224 0.65 -27.35 -15.14
C ASN A 224 -0.75 -26.98 -14.63
N ALA A 225 -0.94 -25.76 -14.14
CA ALA A 225 -2.25 -25.26 -13.72
C ALA A 225 -3.07 -24.73 -14.91
N LEU A 226 -2.40 -24.15 -15.90
CA LEU A 226 -3.00 -23.69 -17.16
C LEU A 226 -3.54 -24.86 -17.99
N GLU A 227 -2.78 -25.97 -18.05
CA GLU A 227 -3.14 -27.19 -18.79
C GLU A 227 -4.35 -27.93 -18.18
N ARG A 228 -4.59 -27.78 -16.89
CA ARG A 228 -5.74 -28.40 -16.18
C ARG A 228 -7.05 -27.60 -16.26
N GLY A 229 -7.09 -26.52 -17.03
CA GLY A 229 -8.30 -25.70 -17.18
C GLY A 229 -8.77 -24.97 -15.91
N LEU A 230 -7.88 -24.83 -14.92
CA LEU A 230 -8.16 -24.17 -13.64
C LEU A 230 -8.15 -22.63 -13.75
N VAL A 231 -7.85 -22.10 -14.93
CA VAL A 231 -7.92 -20.67 -15.25
C VAL A 231 -9.08 -20.47 -16.20
N PRO A 232 -10.10 -19.65 -15.88
CA PRO A 232 -11.13 -19.29 -16.85
C PRO A 232 -10.50 -18.56 -18.04
N ALA A 233 -10.92 -18.95 -19.24
CA ALA A 233 -10.54 -18.26 -20.46
C ALA A 233 -11.10 -16.82 -20.51
#